data_dc7399d8837be7ded8de3215eb03f042
#
_entry.id   dc7399d8837be7ded8de3215eb03f042
#
_cell.length_a   1.000
_cell.length_b   1.000
_cell.length_c   1.000
_cell.angle_alpha   90.00
_cell.angle_beta   90.00
_cell.angle_gamma   90.00
#
_symmetry.space_group_name_H-M   'P 1'
#
loop_
_entity.id
_entity.type
_entity.pdbx_description
1 polymer ?
#
loop_
_entity_poly.entity_id
_entity_poly.type
_entity_poly.pdbx_seq_one_letter_code
_entity_poly.pdbx_strand_id
1 'polypeptide(L)'
;VTRFEFRLHPVGPDVLCGLIVFPFEQAKSVITQFARFTETMPDELNVWMVARKAPPLPFLAEEIHGKEIVVLAVCYAGDPDEGMKHVEALRQFGSAYGEHIGVQPYVDWQQVFDPLLTPGSRNYWKSHNFSELEEGLIDTVIEYANALPSPQCEIFVATIGGETGRTKP
;
A
#
# COMPACT_ATOMS: atom_id res chain seq x y z
N VAL A 1 -2.46 29.93 -2.98
CA VAL A 1 -1.62 29.66 -1.81
C VAL A 1 -0.17 29.86 -2.20
N THR A 2 0.58 30.65 -1.44
CA THR A 2 1.96 31.05 -1.77
C THR A 2 3.00 30.55 -0.74
N ARG A 3 2.54 30.05 0.40
CA ARG A 3 3.40 29.53 1.47
C ARG A 3 2.62 28.59 2.39
N PHE A 4 3.27 27.51 2.84
CA PHE A 4 2.85 26.66 3.94
C PHE A 4 3.91 26.68 5.04
N GLU A 5 3.45 26.54 6.29
CA GLU A 5 4.30 26.35 7.44
C GLU A 5 3.68 25.23 8.29
N PHE A 6 4.44 24.14 8.47
CA PHE A 6 3.98 22.95 9.21
C PHE A 6 4.90 22.68 10.39
N ARG A 7 4.31 22.22 11.47
CA ARG A 7 5.04 21.58 12.55
C ARG A 7 5.23 20.11 12.16
N LEU A 8 6.46 19.75 11.81
CA LEU A 8 6.79 18.39 11.40
C LEU A 8 6.95 17.46 12.60
N HIS A 9 6.65 16.19 12.38
CA HIS A 9 6.98 15.11 13.29
C HIS A 9 8.37 14.56 12.92
N PRO A 10 9.16 14.07 13.91
CA PRO A 10 10.39 13.37 13.59
C PRO A 10 10.07 12.04 12.89
N VAL A 11 10.68 11.83 11.73
CA VAL A 11 10.61 10.57 10.97
C VAL A 11 12.02 10.19 10.58
N GLY A 12 12.38 8.97 10.86
CA GLY A 12 13.69 8.46 10.46
C GLY A 12 14.87 8.87 11.38
N PRO A 13 16.11 8.76 10.85
CA PRO A 13 16.43 8.59 9.42
C PRO A 13 15.93 7.29 8.80
N ASP A 14 15.82 6.22 9.61
CA ASP A 14 15.40 4.90 9.15
C ASP A 14 13.95 4.63 9.55
N VAL A 15 13.24 3.83 8.73
CA VAL A 15 11.87 3.38 8.97
C VAL A 15 11.76 1.88 8.70
N LEU A 16 10.84 1.22 9.36
CA LEU A 16 10.47 -0.16 9.01
C LEU A 16 9.49 -0.10 7.85
N CYS A 17 9.87 -0.61 6.69
CA CYS A 17 9.01 -0.53 5.51
C CYS A 17 9.25 -1.67 4.53
N GLY A 18 8.38 -1.79 3.56
CA GLY A 18 8.49 -2.77 2.49
C GLY A 18 7.16 -3.21 1.91
N LEU A 19 7.17 -4.37 1.27
CA LEU A 19 6.06 -4.90 0.51
C LEU A 19 5.74 -6.34 0.95
N ILE A 20 4.45 -6.66 1.04
CA ILE A 20 3.92 -8.04 1.13
C ILE A 20 3.05 -8.27 -0.10
N VAL A 21 3.30 -9.34 -0.84
CA VAL A 21 2.62 -9.62 -2.12
C VAL A 21 1.76 -10.87 -1.99
N PHE A 22 0.47 -10.73 -2.24
CA PHE A 22 -0.50 -11.83 -2.17
C PHE A 22 -1.02 -12.24 -3.54
N PRO A 23 -1.37 -13.53 -3.73
CA PRO A 23 -2.11 -13.98 -4.89
C PRO A 23 -3.42 -13.23 -5.08
N PHE A 24 -3.78 -12.90 -6.32
CA PHE A 24 -5.02 -12.20 -6.62
C PHE A 24 -6.27 -13.03 -6.27
N GLU A 25 -6.16 -14.35 -6.28
CA GLU A 25 -7.22 -15.28 -5.85
C GLU A 25 -7.64 -15.06 -4.39
N GLN A 26 -6.76 -14.46 -3.59
CA GLN A 26 -7.02 -14.09 -2.20
C GLN A 26 -7.47 -12.62 -2.04
N ALA A 27 -7.66 -11.88 -3.13
CA ALA A 27 -7.92 -10.43 -3.10
C ALA A 27 -9.07 -10.06 -2.17
N LYS A 28 -10.21 -10.78 -2.25
CA LYS A 28 -11.36 -10.47 -1.40
C LYS A 28 -11.04 -10.61 0.09
N SER A 29 -10.36 -11.69 0.48
CA SER A 29 -9.94 -11.90 1.87
C SER A 29 -8.95 -10.82 2.33
N VAL A 30 -7.91 -10.58 1.52
CA VAL A 30 -6.84 -9.62 1.86
C VAL A 30 -7.41 -8.20 1.99
N ILE A 31 -8.22 -7.75 1.03
CA ILE A 31 -8.80 -6.40 1.04
C ILE A 31 -9.81 -6.23 2.19
N THR A 32 -10.61 -7.27 2.48
CA THR A 32 -11.54 -7.23 3.62
C THR A 32 -10.78 -7.12 4.96
N GLN A 33 -9.69 -7.86 5.12
CA GLN A 33 -8.87 -7.78 6.33
C GLN A 33 -8.11 -6.45 6.41
N PHE A 34 -7.62 -5.94 5.28
CA PHE A 34 -7.04 -4.59 5.19
C PHE A 34 -8.05 -3.53 5.65
N ALA A 35 -9.30 -3.56 5.16
CA ALA A 35 -10.34 -2.62 5.57
C ALA A 35 -10.55 -2.61 7.10
N ARG A 36 -10.66 -3.77 7.72
CA ARG A 36 -10.81 -3.91 9.17
C ARG A 36 -9.57 -3.45 9.95
N PHE A 37 -8.39 -3.78 9.44
CA PHE A 37 -7.13 -3.43 10.07
C PHE A 37 -6.95 -1.90 10.13
N THR A 38 -7.34 -1.18 9.08
CA THR A 38 -7.20 0.28 9.01
C THR A 38 -8.05 1.03 10.02
N GLU A 39 -9.13 0.43 10.56
CA GLU A 39 -9.97 1.04 11.60
C GLU A 39 -9.22 1.26 12.93
N THR A 40 -8.19 0.47 13.19
CA THR A 40 -7.41 0.49 14.46
C THR A 40 -5.93 0.77 14.25
N MET A 41 -5.55 1.14 13.03
CA MET A 41 -4.17 1.40 12.67
C MET A 41 -3.63 2.65 13.40
N PRO A 42 -2.43 2.59 14.02
CA PRO A 42 -1.84 3.76 14.67
C PRO A 42 -1.37 4.80 13.65
N ASP A 43 -1.25 6.05 14.11
CA ASP A 43 -0.86 7.19 13.25
C ASP A 43 0.56 7.03 12.66
N GLU A 44 1.45 6.28 13.31
CA GLU A 44 2.82 5.99 12.86
C GLU A 44 2.90 4.98 11.72
N LEU A 45 1.82 4.21 11.50
CA LEU A 45 1.76 3.19 10.47
C LEU A 45 1.01 3.70 9.25
N ASN A 46 1.61 3.52 8.07
CA ASN A 46 0.95 3.73 6.80
C ASN A 46 0.96 2.43 5.99
N VAL A 47 -0.20 2.02 5.51
CA VAL A 47 -0.36 0.84 4.65
C VAL A 47 -1.17 1.21 3.42
N TRP A 48 -0.60 0.97 2.25
CA TRP A 48 -1.32 1.07 0.98
C TRP A 48 -1.66 -0.32 0.46
N MET A 49 -2.87 -0.50 0.02
CA MET A 49 -3.29 -1.67 -0.73
C MET A 49 -3.27 -1.34 -2.23
N VAL A 50 -2.55 -2.14 -3.00
CA VAL A 50 -2.40 -1.96 -4.44
C VAL A 50 -2.78 -3.24 -5.17
N ALA A 51 -3.75 -3.17 -6.07
CA ALA A 51 -4.08 -4.26 -6.99
C ALA A 51 -3.51 -3.93 -8.38
N ARG A 52 -2.64 -4.80 -8.91
CA ARG A 52 -1.91 -4.60 -10.16
C ARG A 52 -1.36 -5.90 -10.73
N LYS A 53 -0.72 -5.82 -11.89
CA LYS A 53 0.15 -6.90 -12.40
C LYS A 53 1.53 -6.82 -11.75
N ALA A 54 2.06 -7.98 -11.35
CA ALA A 54 3.35 -8.08 -10.65
C ALA A 54 4.50 -7.56 -11.52
N PRO A 55 5.23 -6.51 -11.09
CA PRO A 55 6.49 -6.17 -11.71
C PRO A 55 7.57 -7.21 -11.37
N PRO A 56 8.72 -7.20 -12.06
CA PRO A 56 9.82 -8.13 -11.78
C PRO A 56 10.54 -7.77 -10.47
N LEU A 57 9.92 -8.08 -9.33
CA LEU A 57 10.50 -7.86 -8.00
C LEU A 57 11.49 -8.98 -7.66
N PRO A 58 12.70 -8.67 -7.16
CA PRO A 58 13.76 -9.67 -6.91
C PRO A 58 13.39 -10.76 -5.89
N PHE A 59 12.44 -10.49 -5.01
CA PHE A 59 11.98 -11.43 -3.99
C PHE A 59 10.76 -12.27 -4.42
N LEU A 60 10.28 -12.09 -5.65
CA LEU A 60 9.23 -12.91 -6.24
C LEU A 60 9.81 -13.90 -7.25
N ALA A 61 9.26 -15.10 -7.27
CA ALA A 61 9.59 -16.08 -8.30
C ALA A 61 9.19 -15.58 -9.70
N GLU A 62 9.99 -15.90 -10.73
CA GLU A 62 9.78 -15.40 -12.10
C GLU A 62 8.40 -15.72 -12.67
N GLU A 63 7.83 -16.87 -12.30
CA GLU A 63 6.49 -17.30 -12.72
C GLU A 63 5.35 -16.42 -12.16
N ILE A 64 5.64 -15.54 -11.20
CA ILE A 64 4.67 -14.58 -10.67
C ILE A 64 4.67 -13.27 -11.48
N HIS A 65 5.76 -12.95 -12.16
CA HIS A 65 5.87 -11.71 -12.92
C HIS A 65 4.76 -11.62 -13.98
N GLY A 66 4.07 -10.50 -14.01
CA GLY A 66 2.95 -10.24 -14.93
C GLY A 66 1.59 -10.80 -14.49
N LYS A 67 1.52 -11.64 -13.43
CA LYS A 67 0.24 -12.07 -12.86
C LYS A 67 -0.41 -10.95 -12.05
N GLU A 68 -1.73 -11.01 -11.94
CA GLU A 68 -2.48 -10.14 -11.05
C GLU A 68 -2.12 -10.45 -9.58
N ILE A 69 -1.90 -9.41 -8.81
CA ILE A 69 -1.52 -9.51 -7.39
C ILE A 69 -2.21 -8.42 -6.56
N VAL A 70 -2.25 -8.66 -5.26
CA VAL A 70 -2.53 -7.62 -4.24
C VAL A 70 -1.26 -7.37 -3.45
N VAL A 71 -0.86 -6.13 -3.34
CA VAL A 71 0.32 -5.71 -2.59
C VAL A 71 -0.11 -4.87 -1.40
N LEU A 72 0.46 -5.14 -0.24
CA LEU A 72 0.46 -4.22 0.88
C LEU A 72 1.83 -3.55 0.95
N ALA A 73 1.85 -2.24 0.71
CA ALA A 73 3.04 -1.41 0.89
C ALA A 73 2.97 -0.77 2.28
N VAL A 74 3.95 -1.07 3.10
CA VAL A 74 3.97 -0.79 4.55
C VAL A 74 5.08 0.19 4.86
N CYS A 75 4.79 1.19 5.68
CA CYS A 75 5.81 2.07 6.27
C CYS A 75 5.41 2.40 7.71
N TYR A 76 6.29 2.12 8.65
CA TYR A 76 6.12 2.45 10.06
C TYR A 76 7.23 3.41 10.52
N ALA A 77 6.80 4.58 11.00
CA ALA A 77 7.69 5.67 11.42
C ALA A 77 7.83 5.73 12.95
N GLY A 78 8.27 4.64 13.56
CA GLY A 78 8.45 4.50 15.00
C GLY A 78 9.53 3.46 15.31
N ASP A 79 9.46 2.88 16.52
CA ASP A 79 10.35 1.79 16.92
C ASP A 79 10.12 0.56 16.02
N PRO A 80 11.16 0.02 15.34
CA PRO A 80 11.01 -1.09 14.41
C PRO A 80 10.44 -2.38 15.04
N ASP A 81 10.72 -2.65 16.32
CA ASP A 81 10.21 -3.83 17.02
C ASP A 81 8.71 -3.72 17.26
N GLU A 82 8.22 -2.54 17.57
CA GLU A 82 6.78 -2.26 17.64
C GLU A 82 6.13 -2.34 16.25
N GLY A 83 6.77 -1.75 15.24
CA GLY A 83 6.32 -1.83 13.85
C GLY A 83 6.19 -3.26 13.34
N MET A 84 7.13 -4.14 13.73
CA MET A 84 7.10 -5.54 13.33
C MET A 84 5.85 -6.29 13.84
N LYS A 85 5.27 -5.91 14.97
CA LYS A 85 4.02 -6.50 15.46
C LYS A 85 2.85 -6.23 14.51
N HIS A 86 2.82 -5.06 13.89
CA HIS A 86 1.82 -4.72 12.87
C HIS A 86 2.07 -5.50 11.57
N VAL A 87 3.34 -5.66 11.19
CA VAL A 87 3.70 -6.49 10.02
C VAL A 87 3.26 -7.94 10.22
N GLU A 88 3.46 -8.52 11.41
CA GLU A 88 2.97 -9.87 11.73
C GLU A 88 1.45 -9.99 11.57
N ALA A 89 0.70 -8.97 11.95
CA ALA A 89 -0.75 -8.94 11.73
C ALA A 89 -1.10 -8.92 10.23
N LEU A 90 -0.39 -8.12 9.43
CA LEU A 90 -0.59 -8.03 7.98
C LEU A 90 -0.27 -9.34 7.26
N ARG A 91 0.73 -10.10 7.72
CA ARG A 91 1.08 -11.44 7.21
C ARG A 91 -0.06 -12.45 7.34
N GLN A 92 -0.95 -12.26 8.33
CA GLN A 92 -2.10 -13.16 8.55
C GLN A 92 -3.26 -12.92 7.57
N PHE A 93 -3.19 -11.92 6.69
CA PHE A 93 -4.26 -11.64 5.72
C PHE A 93 -4.39 -12.72 4.65
N GLY A 94 -3.33 -13.51 4.43
CA GLY A 94 -3.33 -14.60 3.46
C GLY A 94 -1.97 -15.30 3.37
N SER A 95 -1.84 -16.17 2.38
CA SER A 95 -0.56 -16.82 2.04
C SER A 95 0.15 -16.00 0.98
N ALA A 96 1.15 -15.21 1.36
CA ALA A 96 1.88 -14.35 0.45
C ALA A 96 2.72 -15.15 -0.56
N TYR A 97 2.88 -14.62 -1.78
CA TYR A 97 3.87 -15.09 -2.75
C TYR A 97 5.31 -14.76 -2.29
N GLY A 98 5.46 -13.67 -1.58
CA GLY A 98 6.73 -13.21 -1.03
C GLY A 98 6.60 -11.85 -0.37
N GLU A 99 7.65 -11.47 0.33
CA GLU A 99 7.73 -10.17 0.98
C GLU A 99 9.16 -9.65 1.01
N HIS A 100 9.27 -8.34 1.13
CA HIS A 100 10.52 -7.66 1.43
C HIS A 100 10.23 -6.57 2.45
N ILE A 101 10.45 -6.87 3.72
CA ILE A 101 10.22 -5.96 4.85
C ILE A 101 11.54 -5.80 5.60
N GLY A 102 11.91 -4.57 5.91
CA GLY A 102 13.12 -4.30 6.67
C GLY A 102 13.24 -2.84 7.08
N VAL A 103 14.23 -2.59 7.93
CA VAL A 103 14.61 -1.22 8.31
C VAL A 103 15.52 -0.66 7.23
N GLN A 104 15.18 0.52 6.71
CA GLN A 104 15.94 1.20 5.67
C GLN A 104 15.75 2.72 5.76
N PRO A 105 16.66 3.51 5.16
CA PRO A 105 16.52 4.95 5.13
C PRO A 105 15.19 5.40 4.51
N TYR A 106 14.51 6.32 5.16
CA TYR A 106 13.22 6.84 4.68
C TYR A 106 13.34 7.48 3.29
N VAL A 107 14.47 8.10 2.99
CA VAL A 107 14.73 8.69 1.67
C VAL A 107 14.77 7.65 0.55
N ASP A 108 15.26 6.44 0.84
CA ASP A 108 15.30 5.34 -0.12
C ASP A 108 13.88 4.77 -0.33
N TRP A 109 13.13 4.63 0.76
CA TRP A 109 11.73 4.21 0.69
C TRP A 109 10.86 5.14 -0.16
N GLN A 110 11.06 6.45 -0.03
CA GLN A 110 10.32 7.44 -0.83
C GLN A 110 10.55 7.28 -2.34
N GLN A 111 11.68 6.73 -2.75
CA GLN A 111 12.07 6.58 -4.16
C GLN A 111 11.75 5.19 -4.73
N VAL A 112 11.29 4.24 -3.90
CA VAL A 112 11.07 2.85 -4.34
C VAL A 112 10.06 2.72 -5.48
N PHE A 113 9.13 3.67 -5.61
CA PHE A 113 8.10 3.68 -6.65
C PHE A 113 8.46 4.54 -7.86
N ASP A 114 9.56 5.28 -7.86
CA ASP A 114 9.98 6.16 -8.97
C ASP A 114 10.08 5.42 -10.32
N PRO A 115 10.58 4.16 -10.40
CA PRO A 115 10.63 3.42 -11.65
C PRO A 115 9.27 3.16 -12.29
N LEU A 116 8.18 3.23 -11.52
CA LEU A 116 6.80 3.05 -12.01
C LEU A 116 6.21 4.35 -12.57
N LEU A 117 6.81 5.50 -12.26
CA LEU A 117 6.30 6.84 -12.55
C LEU A 117 7.27 7.62 -13.45
N THR A 118 7.79 6.97 -14.49
CA THR A 118 8.80 7.54 -15.38
C THR A 118 8.31 8.79 -16.12
N PRO A 119 9.11 9.86 -16.19
CA PRO A 119 8.79 11.07 -16.95
C PRO A 119 8.47 10.77 -18.43
N GLY A 120 7.51 11.50 -19.00
CA GLY A 120 7.13 11.37 -20.42
C GLY A 120 6.01 10.36 -20.68
N SER A 121 5.61 9.57 -19.71
CA SER A 121 4.46 8.68 -19.82
C SER A 121 3.15 9.49 -19.81
N ARG A 122 2.16 9.04 -20.60
CA ARG A 122 0.80 9.60 -20.53
C ARG A 122 0.06 8.95 -19.37
N ASN A 123 -0.19 9.72 -18.32
CA ASN A 123 -0.89 9.25 -17.14
C ASN A 123 -2.33 9.75 -17.12
N TYR A 124 -3.26 8.88 -16.73
CA TYR A 124 -4.65 9.21 -16.45
C TYR A 124 -5.00 8.75 -15.05
N TRP A 125 -5.29 9.69 -14.17
CA TRP A 125 -5.57 9.46 -12.76
C TRP A 125 -7.00 9.83 -12.45
N LYS A 126 -7.67 8.98 -11.70
CA LYS A 126 -8.97 9.26 -11.06
C LYS A 126 -8.88 8.85 -9.61
N SER A 127 -9.44 9.64 -8.73
CA SER A 127 -9.53 9.34 -7.30
C SER A 127 -10.93 9.60 -6.77
N HIS A 128 -11.26 8.90 -5.70
CA HIS A 128 -12.46 9.10 -4.92
C HIS A 128 -12.18 8.82 -3.46
N ASN A 129 -12.83 9.55 -2.54
CA ASN A 129 -12.72 9.31 -1.11
C ASN A 129 -13.94 8.53 -0.64
N PHE A 130 -13.70 7.53 0.19
CA PHE A 130 -14.71 6.70 0.82
C PHE A 130 -14.56 6.80 2.33
N SER A 131 -15.66 6.76 3.07
CA SER A 131 -15.64 6.66 4.53
C SER A 131 -15.35 5.24 5.01
N GLU A 132 -15.72 4.25 4.20
CA GLU A 132 -15.61 2.83 4.50
C GLU A 132 -15.33 2.04 3.22
N LEU A 133 -14.60 0.92 3.36
CA LEU A 133 -14.42 -0.07 2.29
C LEU A 133 -15.48 -1.16 2.44
N GLU A 134 -16.71 -0.83 2.03
CA GLU A 134 -17.83 -1.78 2.04
C GLU A 134 -17.62 -2.93 1.05
N GLU A 135 -18.34 -4.04 1.27
CA GLU A 135 -18.22 -5.25 0.44
C GLU A 135 -18.43 -4.98 -1.06
N GLY A 136 -19.43 -4.16 -1.41
CA GLY A 136 -19.71 -3.81 -2.82
C GLY A 136 -18.59 -3.01 -3.47
N LEU A 137 -17.88 -2.16 -2.69
CA LEU A 137 -16.71 -1.44 -3.18
C LEU A 137 -15.53 -2.41 -3.36
N ILE A 138 -15.32 -3.32 -2.42
CA ILE A 138 -14.27 -4.35 -2.53
C ILE A 138 -14.49 -5.20 -3.78
N ASP A 139 -15.72 -5.66 -4.04
CA ASP A 139 -16.06 -6.44 -5.23
C ASP A 139 -15.80 -5.63 -6.53
N THR A 140 -16.13 -4.34 -6.52
CA THR A 140 -15.85 -3.44 -7.63
C THR A 140 -14.34 -3.29 -7.87
N VAL A 141 -13.55 -3.09 -6.81
CA VAL A 141 -12.07 -3.03 -6.91
C VAL A 141 -11.52 -4.31 -7.54
N ILE A 142 -11.98 -5.47 -7.10
CA ILE A 142 -11.54 -6.78 -7.63
C ILE A 142 -11.92 -6.93 -9.11
N GLU A 143 -13.16 -6.60 -9.48
CA GLU A 143 -13.63 -6.67 -10.88
C GLU A 143 -12.75 -5.83 -11.81
N TYR A 144 -12.52 -4.57 -11.47
CA TYR A 144 -11.73 -3.66 -12.31
C TYR A 144 -10.22 -3.97 -12.25
N ALA A 145 -9.70 -4.45 -11.13
CA ALA A 145 -8.31 -4.87 -11.04
C ALA A 145 -8.01 -6.07 -11.96
N ASN A 146 -8.95 -7.01 -12.06
CA ASN A 146 -8.85 -8.16 -12.97
C ASN A 146 -8.92 -7.76 -14.46
N ALA A 147 -9.43 -6.56 -14.76
CA ALA A 147 -9.57 -6.03 -16.12
C ALA A 147 -8.54 -4.95 -16.47
N LEU A 148 -7.49 -4.76 -15.66
CA LEU A 148 -6.47 -3.74 -15.92
C LEU A 148 -5.78 -3.95 -17.28
N PRO A 149 -5.78 -2.92 -18.16
CA PRO A 149 -5.38 -3.07 -19.55
C PRO A 149 -3.87 -3.22 -19.74
N SER A 150 -3.05 -2.87 -18.76
CA SER A 150 -1.60 -2.95 -18.88
C SER A 150 -0.90 -3.11 -17.51
N PRO A 151 0.37 -3.56 -17.49
CA PRO A 151 1.16 -3.63 -16.26
C PRO A 151 1.43 -2.28 -15.59
N GLN A 152 1.28 -1.17 -16.30
CA GLN A 152 1.42 0.18 -15.76
C GLN A 152 0.14 0.69 -15.08
N CYS A 153 -0.99 -0.03 -15.24
CA CYS A 153 -2.24 0.31 -14.57
C CYS A 153 -2.31 -0.33 -13.20
N GLU A 154 -2.92 0.40 -12.26
CA GLU A 154 -3.15 -0.11 -10.91
C GLU A 154 -4.39 0.54 -10.29
N ILE A 155 -4.97 -0.15 -9.34
CA ILE A 155 -5.94 0.42 -8.40
C ILE A 155 -5.27 0.44 -7.04
N PHE A 156 -5.18 1.62 -6.46
CA PHE A 156 -4.53 1.77 -5.18
C PHE A 156 -5.47 2.42 -4.16
N VAL A 157 -5.46 1.90 -2.94
CA VAL A 157 -6.24 2.39 -1.81
C VAL A 157 -5.28 2.80 -0.71
N ALA A 158 -5.31 4.09 -0.37
CA ALA A 158 -4.55 4.65 0.74
C ALA A 158 -5.48 5.05 1.87
N THR A 159 -5.03 4.87 3.09
CA THR A 159 -5.72 5.38 4.27
C THR A 159 -5.47 6.88 4.42
N ILE A 160 -6.52 7.62 4.75
CA ILE A 160 -6.43 9.02 5.17
C ILE A 160 -6.60 9.03 6.69
N GLY A 161 -5.48 9.09 7.41
CA GLY A 161 -5.44 9.00 8.87
C GLY A 161 -4.89 10.28 9.53
N GLY A 162 -4.55 10.14 10.81
CA GLY A 162 -3.96 11.19 11.60
C GLY A 162 -4.85 12.43 11.70
N GLU A 163 -4.26 13.61 11.66
CA GLU A 163 -4.98 14.88 11.78
C GLU A 163 -5.93 15.13 10.62
N THR A 164 -5.61 14.67 9.41
CA THR A 164 -6.49 14.80 8.25
C THR A 164 -7.82 14.05 8.46
N GLY A 165 -7.76 12.84 9.03
CA GLY A 165 -8.95 12.04 9.34
C GLY A 165 -9.79 12.61 10.52
N ARG A 166 -9.20 13.45 11.37
CA ARG A 166 -9.88 14.09 12.51
C ARG A 166 -10.58 15.39 12.15
N THR A 167 -10.23 15.99 11.00
CA THR A 167 -10.83 17.24 10.55
C THR A 167 -12.26 16.98 10.09
N LYS A 168 -13.23 17.64 10.74
CA LYS A 168 -14.62 17.59 10.30
C LYS A 168 -14.79 18.39 8.99
N PRO A 169 -15.62 17.92 8.07
CA PRO A 169 -15.93 18.65 6.83
C PRO A 169 -16.65 19.97 7.10
#